data_af73f6d93c21a01f77e79adfbffc1895
#
_entry.id   af73f6d93c21a01f77e79adfbffc1895
#
_cell.length_a   1.000
_cell.length_b   1.000
_cell.length_c   1.000
_cell.angle_alpha   90.00
_cell.angle_beta   90.00
_cell.angle_gamma   90.00
#
_symmetry.space_group_name_H-M   'P 1'
#
loop_
_entity.id
_entity.type
_entity.pdbx_description
1 polymer ?
#
loop_
_entity_poly.entity_id
_entity_poly.type
_entity_poly.pdbx_seq_one_letter_code
_entity_poly.pdbx_strand_id
1 'polypeptide(L)'
;YGIKTIGELANTDEKFLKTVLGKNGQTLRDYANGLDISPVRRADEASDVKSVGNSTTTPRDLVDNDDVKIVFRVLCESVATRLREQGIKGKTVTISVRDVNLNSFTRQQKMKAHSDISSEIHTCAMTLFLNNYNWLYPIRSLGVSVSDFDIDFCEQYDFSHSVENREKQQKIETAV
;
A
#
# COMPACT_ATOMS: atom_id res chain seq x y z
N TYR A 1 17.59 23.86 11.32
CA TYR A 1 18.38 24.67 10.39
C TYR A 1 17.83 26.10 10.20
N GLY A 2 16.74 26.47 10.87
CA GLY A 2 16.20 27.83 10.88
C GLY A 2 15.36 28.22 9.65
N ILE A 3 15.19 27.37 8.66
CA ILE A 3 14.35 27.59 7.48
C ILE A 3 12.89 27.34 7.85
N LYS A 4 12.06 28.37 7.85
CA LYS A 4 10.64 28.29 8.26
C LYS A 4 9.65 28.66 7.14
N THR A 5 10.14 29.34 6.09
CA THR A 5 9.31 29.83 4.99
C THR A 5 9.85 29.40 3.64
N ILE A 6 8.97 29.39 2.62
CA ILE A 6 9.37 29.11 1.22
C ILE A 6 10.40 30.12 0.73
N GLY A 7 10.26 31.39 1.11
CA GLY A 7 11.23 32.45 0.75
C GLY A 7 12.62 32.22 1.36
N GLU A 8 12.70 31.75 2.61
CA GLU A 8 13.97 31.37 3.21
C GLU A 8 14.58 30.15 2.52
N LEU A 9 13.77 29.18 2.15
CA LEU A 9 14.23 28.01 1.40
C LEU A 9 14.78 28.41 0.02
N ALA A 10 14.08 29.29 -0.70
CA ALA A 10 14.50 29.81 -2.00
C ALA A 10 15.86 30.50 -1.94
N ASN A 11 16.12 31.25 -0.87
CA ASN A 11 17.36 32.02 -0.67
C ASN A 11 18.48 31.21 0.03
N THR A 12 18.20 29.97 0.45
CA THR A 12 19.21 29.16 1.13
C THR A 12 20.26 28.65 0.12
N ASP A 13 21.51 28.54 0.57
CA ASP A 13 22.60 28.03 -0.27
C ASP A 13 22.33 26.61 -0.77
N GLU A 14 22.51 26.40 -2.07
CA GLU A 14 22.27 25.12 -2.74
C GLU A 14 23.15 23.99 -2.19
N LYS A 15 24.44 24.29 -1.94
CA LYS A 15 25.39 23.29 -1.42
C LYS A 15 24.97 22.82 -0.02
N PHE A 16 24.50 23.76 0.80
CA PHE A 16 23.97 23.44 2.13
C PHE A 16 22.76 22.49 2.04
N LEU A 17 21.76 22.85 1.21
CA LEU A 17 20.57 22.03 1.02
C LEU A 17 20.89 20.65 0.44
N LYS A 18 21.84 20.58 -0.49
CA LYS A 18 22.30 19.31 -1.07
C LYS A 18 23.02 18.44 -0.05
N THR A 19 23.78 19.04 0.87
CA THR A 19 24.45 18.30 1.95
C THR A 19 23.45 17.70 2.95
N VAL A 20 22.39 18.45 3.29
CA VAL A 20 21.41 18.05 4.31
C VAL A 20 20.31 17.14 3.73
N LEU A 21 19.82 17.41 2.52
CA LEU A 21 18.65 16.77 1.91
C LEU A 21 18.97 15.97 0.64
N GLY A 22 20.24 15.91 0.24
CA GLY A 22 20.66 15.23 -1.00
C GLY A 22 20.06 15.90 -2.25
N LYS A 23 19.68 15.11 -3.24
CA LYS A 23 19.05 15.57 -4.49
C LYS A 23 17.75 16.35 -4.24
N ASN A 24 16.99 15.97 -3.22
CA ASN A 24 15.74 16.63 -2.89
C ASN A 24 15.96 18.10 -2.46
N GLY A 25 17.10 18.43 -1.87
CA GLY A 25 17.43 19.81 -1.48
C GLY A 25 17.47 20.77 -2.65
N GLN A 26 18.06 20.37 -3.77
CA GLN A 26 18.08 21.17 -5.00
C GLN A 26 16.67 21.31 -5.58
N THR A 27 15.95 20.20 -5.73
CA THR A 27 14.57 20.20 -6.26
C THR A 27 13.65 21.11 -5.45
N LEU A 28 13.73 21.04 -4.11
CA LEU A 28 12.92 21.90 -3.24
C LEU A 28 13.26 23.39 -3.39
N ARG A 29 14.55 23.73 -3.55
CA ARG A 29 14.99 25.10 -3.79
C ARG A 29 14.48 25.60 -5.15
N ASP A 30 14.58 24.80 -6.19
CA ASP A 30 14.08 25.13 -7.53
C ASP A 30 12.57 25.39 -7.49
N TYR A 31 11.80 24.53 -6.84
CA TYR A 31 10.37 24.73 -6.63
C TYR A 31 10.05 25.99 -5.82
N ALA A 32 10.83 26.26 -4.77
CA ALA A 32 10.68 27.48 -3.99
C ALA A 32 10.97 28.78 -4.79
N ASN A 33 11.78 28.66 -5.85
CA ASN A 33 12.05 29.75 -6.80
C ASN A 33 11.10 29.77 -8.01
N GLY A 34 10.07 28.87 -8.05
CA GLY A 34 9.14 28.80 -9.15
C GLY A 34 9.70 28.14 -10.42
N LEU A 35 10.81 27.43 -10.31
CA LEU A 35 11.50 26.76 -11.43
C LEU A 35 11.02 25.33 -11.65
N ASP A 36 9.73 25.04 -11.37
CA ASP A 36 9.14 23.73 -11.68
C ASP A 36 8.87 23.62 -13.18
N ILE A 37 9.61 22.73 -13.83
CA ILE A 37 9.47 22.40 -15.25
C ILE A 37 8.72 21.07 -15.46
N SER A 38 8.11 20.52 -14.42
CA SER A 38 7.36 19.25 -14.50
C SER A 38 6.23 19.39 -15.49
N PRO A 39 6.15 18.53 -16.53
CA PRO A 39 5.07 18.61 -17.49
C PRO A 39 3.73 18.25 -16.83
N VAL A 40 2.67 18.97 -17.18
CA VAL A 40 1.32 18.58 -16.82
C VAL A 40 0.97 17.33 -17.60
N ARG A 41 0.68 16.23 -16.86
CA ARG A 41 0.29 14.97 -17.49
C ARG A 41 -1.01 15.14 -18.27
N ARG A 42 -1.07 14.59 -19.48
CA ARG A 42 -2.30 14.55 -20.28
C ARG A 42 -3.26 13.50 -19.71
N ALA A 43 -4.56 13.75 -19.86
CA ALA A 43 -5.60 12.84 -19.37
C ALA A 43 -5.62 11.48 -20.11
N ASP A 44 -5.10 11.45 -21.32
CA ASP A 44 -5.00 10.27 -22.19
C ASP A 44 -3.71 9.44 -21.96
N GLU A 45 -2.78 9.95 -21.16
CA GLU A 45 -1.58 9.21 -20.79
C GLU A 45 -1.89 8.19 -19.67
N ALA A 46 -1.92 6.90 -20.04
CA ALA A 46 -2.04 5.82 -19.08
C ALA A 46 -0.83 5.84 -18.12
N SER A 47 -1.09 5.78 -16.82
CA SER A 47 -0.03 5.57 -15.83
C SER A 47 0.00 4.11 -15.43
N ASP A 48 1.18 3.52 -15.42
CA ASP A 48 1.36 2.19 -14.86
C ASP A 48 0.90 2.17 -13.41
N VAL A 49 -0.06 1.31 -13.11
CA VAL A 49 -0.56 1.12 -11.74
C VAL A 49 0.52 0.40 -10.95
N LYS A 50 1.09 1.06 -9.93
CA LYS A 50 2.17 0.50 -9.10
C LYS A 50 1.66 -0.23 -7.87
N SER A 51 0.51 0.17 -7.35
CA SER A 51 -0.15 -0.47 -6.21
C SER A 51 -1.64 -0.20 -6.21
N VAL A 52 -2.42 -1.14 -5.69
CA VAL A 52 -3.85 -0.99 -5.40
C VAL A 52 -4.03 -1.15 -3.90
N GLY A 53 -4.61 -0.17 -3.24
CA GLY A 53 -4.78 -0.20 -1.79
C GLY A 53 -6.02 0.52 -1.31
N ASN A 54 -6.45 0.16 -0.11
CA ASN A 54 -7.52 0.81 0.61
C ASN A 54 -7.19 0.91 2.09
N SER A 55 -7.71 1.94 2.77
CA SER A 55 -7.51 2.14 4.20
C SER A 55 -8.74 2.79 4.81
N THR A 56 -8.96 2.56 6.10
CA THR A 56 -10.05 3.18 6.83
C THR A 56 -9.62 3.60 8.22
N THR A 57 -10.16 4.73 8.68
CA THR A 57 -10.22 5.07 10.10
C THR A 57 -11.52 4.51 10.64
N THR A 58 -11.42 3.66 11.64
CA THR A 58 -12.58 2.93 12.16
C THR A 58 -13.49 3.84 13.01
N PRO A 59 -14.81 3.60 13.03
CA PRO A 59 -15.74 4.40 13.82
C PRO A 59 -15.48 4.32 15.34
N ARG A 60 -14.92 3.21 15.81
CA ARG A 60 -14.40 2.98 17.15
C ARG A 60 -13.00 2.40 17.09
N ASP A 61 -12.24 2.60 18.14
CA ASP A 61 -10.91 1.99 18.23
C ASP A 61 -11.04 0.46 18.33
N LEU A 62 -10.15 -0.25 17.63
CA LEU A 62 -10.09 -1.71 17.64
C LEU A 62 -9.28 -2.16 18.84
N VAL A 63 -9.78 -3.16 19.56
CA VAL A 63 -9.19 -3.60 20.84
C VAL A 63 -8.72 -5.06 20.82
N ASP A 64 -9.06 -5.83 19.80
CA ASP A 64 -8.69 -7.24 19.67
C ASP A 64 -8.47 -7.68 18.21
N ASN A 65 -8.00 -8.91 18.07
CA ASN A 65 -7.70 -9.50 16.76
C ASN A 65 -8.95 -9.77 15.91
N ASP A 66 -10.10 -9.99 16.51
CA ASP A 66 -11.34 -10.25 15.78
C ASP A 66 -11.86 -8.97 15.13
N ASP A 67 -11.76 -7.83 15.81
CA ASP A 67 -12.02 -6.52 15.23
C ASP A 67 -11.15 -6.27 13.99
N VAL A 68 -9.84 -6.48 14.12
CA VAL A 68 -8.86 -6.30 13.03
C VAL A 68 -9.15 -7.24 11.86
N LYS A 69 -9.50 -8.49 12.15
CA LYS A 69 -9.84 -9.51 11.15
C LYS A 69 -11.04 -9.09 10.31
N ILE A 70 -12.08 -8.52 10.94
CA ILE A 70 -13.27 -8.03 10.24
C ILE A 70 -12.89 -6.85 9.31
N VAL A 71 -12.15 -5.87 9.84
CA VAL A 71 -11.74 -4.69 9.06
C VAL A 71 -10.85 -5.09 7.89
N PHE A 72 -9.84 -5.94 8.11
CA PHE A 72 -9.00 -6.43 7.04
C PHE A 72 -9.78 -7.23 5.99
N ARG A 73 -10.81 -7.99 6.40
CA ARG A 73 -11.68 -8.71 5.45
C ARG A 73 -12.32 -7.73 4.45
N VAL A 74 -12.92 -6.66 4.95
CA VAL A 74 -13.57 -5.64 4.12
C VAL A 74 -12.56 -4.92 3.21
N LEU A 75 -11.40 -4.55 3.75
CA LEU A 75 -10.35 -3.87 2.98
C LEU A 75 -9.78 -4.78 1.89
N CYS A 76 -9.51 -6.04 2.19
CA CYS A 76 -8.98 -7.01 1.23
C CYS A 76 -9.98 -7.30 0.11
N GLU A 77 -11.28 -7.39 0.42
CA GLU A 77 -12.32 -7.54 -0.59
C GLU A 77 -12.34 -6.35 -1.57
N SER A 78 -12.33 -5.12 -1.02
CA SER A 78 -12.26 -3.91 -1.84
C SER A 78 -11.01 -3.86 -2.74
N VAL A 79 -9.86 -4.27 -2.22
CA VAL A 79 -8.60 -4.32 -2.98
C VAL A 79 -8.66 -5.40 -4.06
N ALA A 80 -9.13 -6.62 -3.72
CA ALA A 80 -9.25 -7.74 -4.62
C ALA A 80 -10.22 -7.44 -5.79
N THR A 81 -11.37 -6.82 -5.49
CA THR A 81 -12.33 -6.38 -6.53
C THR A 81 -11.66 -5.45 -7.53
N ARG A 82 -10.93 -4.43 -7.05
CA ARG A 82 -10.23 -3.49 -7.92
C ARG A 82 -9.09 -4.11 -8.72
N LEU A 83 -8.41 -5.14 -8.18
CA LEU A 83 -7.41 -5.92 -8.91
C LEU A 83 -8.09 -6.68 -10.08
N ARG A 84 -9.22 -7.36 -9.80
CA ARG A 84 -10.00 -8.07 -10.82
C ARG A 84 -10.56 -7.14 -11.91
N GLU A 85 -11.09 -5.99 -11.54
CA GLU A 85 -11.59 -4.98 -12.48
C GLU A 85 -10.50 -4.48 -13.44
N GLN A 86 -9.25 -4.42 -12.98
CA GLN A 86 -8.10 -4.01 -13.79
C GLN A 86 -7.41 -5.19 -14.49
N GLY A 87 -7.84 -6.43 -14.25
CA GLY A 87 -7.23 -7.63 -14.81
C GLY A 87 -5.80 -7.88 -14.36
N ILE A 88 -5.42 -7.40 -13.16
CA ILE A 88 -4.05 -7.52 -12.63
C ILE A 88 -4.03 -8.38 -11.38
N LYS A 89 -2.93 -9.09 -11.17
CA LYS A 89 -2.66 -9.86 -9.95
C LYS A 89 -1.38 -9.35 -9.30
N GLY A 90 -1.37 -9.25 -7.97
CA GLY A 90 -0.20 -8.75 -7.26
C GLY A 90 0.38 -9.79 -6.30
N LYS A 91 1.65 -9.61 -5.94
CA LYS A 91 2.38 -10.56 -5.10
C LYS A 91 2.77 -10.02 -3.74
N THR A 92 2.97 -8.71 -3.62
CA THR A 92 3.41 -8.09 -2.37
C THR A 92 2.23 -7.44 -1.66
N VAL A 93 1.89 -7.96 -0.48
CA VAL A 93 0.89 -7.38 0.42
C VAL A 93 1.59 -6.48 1.42
N THR A 94 1.11 -5.26 1.57
CA THR A 94 1.56 -4.29 2.58
C THR A 94 0.40 -3.93 3.48
N ILE A 95 0.61 -3.97 4.80
CA ILE A 95 -0.32 -3.44 5.78
C ILE A 95 0.19 -2.11 6.34
N SER A 96 -0.73 -1.23 6.68
CA SER A 96 -0.49 -0.03 7.49
C SER A 96 -1.38 -0.07 8.72
N VAL A 97 -0.79 0.21 9.87
CA VAL A 97 -1.48 0.21 11.17
C VAL A 97 -1.17 1.52 11.87
N ARG A 98 -2.19 2.19 12.39
CA ARG A 98 -2.05 3.41 13.20
C ARG A 98 -2.81 3.24 14.50
N ASP A 99 -2.12 3.48 15.62
CA ASP A 99 -2.70 3.43 16.95
C ASP A 99 -3.46 4.74 17.33
N VAL A 100 -4.06 4.74 18.51
CA VAL A 100 -4.79 5.91 19.06
C VAL A 100 -3.89 7.11 19.34
N ASN A 101 -2.58 6.90 19.54
CA ASN A 101 -1.59 7.94 19.74
C ASN A 101 -1.04 8.50 18.42
N LEU A 102 -1.62 8.07 17.27
CA LEU A 102 -1.21 8.42 15.92
C LEU A 102 0.17 7.88 15.49
N ASN A 103 0.77 6.99 16.27
CA ASN A 103 1.95 6.26 15.81
C ASN A 103 1.54 5.29 14.72
N SER A 104 2.31 5.23 13.65
CA SER A 104 2.01 4.35 12.53
C SER A 104 3.21 3.55 12.09
N PHE A 105 2.97 2.34 11.61
CA PHE A 105 3.98 1.53 10.95
C PHE A 105 3.41 0.82 9.73
N THR A 106 4.29 0.41 8.85
CA THR A 106 3.96 -0.43 7.69
C THR A 106 4.82 -1.68 7.71
N ARG A 107 4.25 -2.79 7.22
CA ARG A 107 4.96 -4.05 7.00
C ARG A 107 4.48 -4.66 5.72
N GLN A 108 5.39 -5.32 5.03
CA GLN A 108 5.07 -5.99 3.77
C GLN A 108 5.63 -7.41 3.73
N GLN A 109 4.97 -8.26 2.95
CA GLN A 109 5.39 -9.64 2.70
C GLN A 109 4.97 -10.05 1.29
N LYS A 110 5.81 -10.84 0.63
CA LYS A 110 5.45 -11.49 -0.63
C LYS A 110 4.59 -12.73 -0.36
N MET A 111 3.50 -12.86 -1.09
CA MET A 111 2.72 -14.09 -1.19
C MET A 111 3.49 -15.14 -2.01
N LYS A 112 3.09 -16.38 -1.94
CA LYS A 112 3.73 -17.49 -2.69
C LYS A 112 3.58 -17.28 -4.20
N ALA A 113 2.40 -16.84 -4.65
CA ALA A 113 2.08 -16.55 -6.04
C ALA A 113 1.38 -15.20 -6.18
N HIS A 114 1.31 -14.66 -7.40
CA HIS A 114 0.47 -13.51 -7.71
C HIS A 114 -1.00 -13.86 -7.52
N SER A 115 -1.78 -12.98 -6.91
CA SER A 115 -3.17 -13.24 -6.57
C SER A 115 -4.02 -11.98 -6.64
N ASP A 116 -5.28 -12.18 -6.97
CA ASP A 116 -6.41 -11.24 -6.89
C ASP A 116 -7.51 -11.79 -5.97
N ILE A 117 -7.20 -12.85 -5.21
CA ILE A 117 -8.12 -13.54 -4.31
C ILE A 117 -8.10 -12.88 -2.94
N SER A 118 -9.26 -12.38 -2.49
CA SER A 118 -9.38 -11.61 -1.24
C SER A 118 -8.96 -12.39 -0.01
N SER A 119 -9.26 -13.68 0.05
CA SER A 119 -8.91 -14.55 1.18
C SER A 119 -7.40 -14.82 1.31
N GLU A 120 -6.67 -14.89 0.19
CA GLU A 120 -5.21 -15.05 0.18
C GLU A 120 -4.54 -13.76 0.67
N ILE A 121 -5.01 -12.60 0.16
CA ILE A 121 -4.55 -11.27 0.60
C ILE A 121 -4.82 -11.09 2.10
N HIS A 122 -6.04 -11.44 2.54
CA HIS A 122 -6.43 -11.35 3.95
C HIS A 122 -5.57 -12.23 4.86
N THR A 123 -5.29 -13.47 4.46
CA THR A 123 -4.43 -14.39 5.23
C THR A 123 -3.02 -13.82 5.39
N CYS A 124 -2.46 -13.27 4.31
CA CYS A 124 -1.16 -12.61 4.34
C CYS A 124 -1.17 -11.36 5.25
N ALA A 125 -2.20 -10.51 5.13
CA ALA A 125 -2.35 -9.30 5.95
C ALA A 125 -2.49 -9.64 7.44
N MET A 126 -3.28 -10.65 7.80
CA MET A 126 -3.42 -11.10 9.19
C MET A 126 -2.12 -11.69 9.74
N THR A 127 -1.39 -12.47 8.94
CA THR A 127 -0.08 -13.00 9.35
C THR A 127 0.91 -11.87 9.63
N LEU A 128 0.97 -10.86 8.76
CA LEU A 128 1.80 -9.67 8.97
C LEU A 128 1.40 -8.93 10.25
N PHE A 129 0.11 -8.76 10.49
CA PHE A 129 -0.39 -8.08 11.67
C PHE A 129 -0.02 -8.83 12.95
N LEU A 130 -0.35 -10.10 13.05
CA LEU A 130 -0.11 -10.93 14.23
C LEU A 130 1.39 -11.04 14.59
N ASN A 131 2.26 -11.02 13.59
CA ASN A 131 3.70 -11.10 13.80
C ASN A 131 4.35 -9.77 14.22
N ASN A 132 3.65 -8.64 14.06
CA ASN A 132 4.25 -7.31 14.22
C ASN A 132 3.51 -6.38 15.19
N TYR A 133 2.31 -6.76 15.68
CA TYR A 133 1.54 -5.94 16.60
C TYR A 133 1.30 -6.65 17.93
N ASN A 134 1.64 -5.99 19.03
CA ASN A 134 1.61 -6.56 20.38
C ASN A 134 0.52 -6.00 21.30
N TRP A 135 -0.46 -5.27 20.73
CA TRP A 135 -1.59 -4.67 21.46
C TRP A 135 -1.20 -3.72 22.61
N LEU A 136 -0.06 -3.00 22.45
CA LEU A 136 0.31 -1.98 23.43
C LEU A 136 -0.73 -0.86 23.52
N TYR A 137 -1.37 -0.53 22.40
CA TYR A 137 -2.44 0.48 22.29
C TYR A 137 -3.56 -0.02 21.38
N PRO A 138 -4.82 0.47 21.57
CA PRO A 138 -5.88 0.25 20.58
C PRO A 138 -5.53 0.81 19.21
N ILE A 139 -6.13 0.27 18.15
CA ILE A 139 -5.88 0.67 16.77
C ILE A 139 -6.98 1.60 16.30
N ARG A 140 -6.58 2.73 15.69
CA ARG A 140 -7.48 3.74 15.13
C ARG A 140 -7.72 3.58 13.64
N SER A 141 -6.72 3.18 12.87
CA SER A 141 -6.87 2.97 11.43
C SER A 141 -6.01 1.83 10.91
N LEU A 142 -6.55 1.17 9.87
CA LEU A 142 -5.91 0.08 9.16
C LEU A 142 -5.91 0.34 7.66
N GLY A 143 -4.91 -0.17 6.97
CA GLY A 143 -4.84 -0.17 5.51
C GLY A 143 -4.18 -1.43 4.99
N VAL A 144 -4.58 -1.80 3.78
CA VAL A 144 -3.99 -2.89 2.99
C VAL A 144 -3.70 -2.38 1.59
N SER A 145 -2.56 -2.74 1.03
CA SER A 145 -2.26 -2.52 -0.38
C SER A 145 -1.53 -3.72 -0.97
N VAL A 146 -1.73 -3.91 -2.26
CA VAL A 146 -1.10 -4.96 -3.06
C VAL A 146 -0.30 -4.30 -4.16
N SER A 147 0.89 -4.81 -4.41
CA SER A 147 1.84 -4.34 -5.41
C SER A 147 2.62 -5.51 -6.02
N ASP A 148 3.64 -5.21 -6.84
CA ASP A 148 4.42 -6.24 -7.54
C ASP A 148 3.50 -7.04 -8.47
N PHE A 149 2.96 -6.32 -9.48
CA PHE A 149 1.99 -6.86 -10.43
C PHE A 149 2.68 -7.63 -11.54
N ASP A 150 2.05 -8.74 -11.93
CA ASP A 150 2.41 -9.49 -13.14
C ASP A 150 1.32 -9.28 -14.18
N ILE A 151 1.74 -8.89 -15.39
CA ILE A 151 0.88 -8.66 -16.55
C ILE A 151 0.90 -9.88 -17.47
N ASP A 152 1.99 -10.67 -17.41
CA ASP A 152 2.18 -11.89 -18.22
C ASP A 152 1.96 -13.14 -17.36
N PHE A 153 0.73 -13.66 -17.37
CA PHE A 153 0.33 -14.82 -16.58
C PHE A 153 0.95 -16.12 -17.06
N CYS A 154 2.12 -16.48 -16.55
CA CYS A 154 2.56 -17.86 -16.47
C CYS A 154 2.51 -18.32 -15.00
N GLU A 155 1.38 -18.87 -14.54
CA GLU A 155 1.32 -19.51 -13.23
C GLU A 155 2.14 -20.80 -13.25
N GLN A 156 3.26 -20.81 -12.55
CA GLN A 156 3.96 -22.06 -12.25
C GLN A 156 3.27 -22.70 -11.05
N TYR A 157 2.52 -23.77 -11.30
CA TYR A 157 1.84 -24.52 -10.24
C TYR A 157 2.83 -25.44 -9.52
N ASP A 158 2.83 -25.39 -8.20
CA ASP A 158 3.52 -26.36 -7.35
C ASP A 158 2.58 -27.54 -7.09
N PHE A 159 3.10 -28.76 -7.13
CA PHE A 159 2.36 -30.01 -6.89
C PHE A 159 1.68 -30.09 -5.51
N SER A 160 2.02 -29.21 -4.59
CA SER A 160 1.51 -29.17 -3.21
C SER A 160 0.21 -28.35 -3.03
N HIS A 161 -0.21 -27.56 -4.03
CA HIS A 161 -1.42 -26.74 -3.96
C HIS A 161 -2.46 -27.28 -4.95
N SER A 162 -3.63 -27.66 -4.45
CA SER A 162 -4.71 -28.13 -5.32
C SER A 162 -5.21 -26.93 -6.16
N VAL A 163 -4.85 -26.94 -7.43
CA VAL A 163 -5.29 -26.00 -8.47
C VAL A 163 -6.81 -25.83 -8.42
N GLU A 164 -7.53 -26.94 -8.24
CA GLU A 164 -8.99 -27.00 -8.17
C GLU A 164 -9.60 -26.11 -7.07
N ASN A 165 -8.98 -26.04 -5.88
CA ASN A 165 -9.50 -25.21 -4.80
C ASN A 165 -9.31 -23.72 -5.08
N ARG A 166 -8.21 -23.35 -5.72
CA ARG A 166 -7.91 -21.96 -6.07
C ARG A 166 -8.81 -21.48 -7.20
N GLU A 167 -8.99 -22.26 -8.25
CA GLU A 167 -9.92 -21.97 -9.34
C GLU A 167 -11.38 -21.87 -8.86
N LYS A 168 -11.78 -22.76 -7.95
CA LYS A 168 -13.12 -22.71 -7.34
C LYS A 168 -13.33 -21.43 -6.55
N GLN A 169 -12.33 -21.02 -5.76
CA GLN A 169 -12.39 -19.80 -4.97
C GLN A 169 -12.42 -18.55 -5.84
N GLN A 170 -11.62 -18.53 -6.90
CA GLN A 170 -11.62 -17.45 -7.89
C GLN A 170 -12.97 -17.32 -8.60
N LYS A 171 -13.60 -18.43 -8.97
CA LYS A 171 -14.94 -18.44 -9.57
C LYS A 171 -16.01 -17.91 -8.59
N ILE A 172 -15.93 -18.26 -7.31
CA ILE A 172 -16.86 -17.77 -6.29
C ILE A 172 -16.72 -16.24 -6.12
N GLU A 173 -15.49 -15.72 -6.03
CA GLU A 173 -15.24 -14.30 -5.86
C GLU A 173 -15.55 -13.45 -7.12
N THR A 174 -15.57 -14.07 -8.30
CA THR A 174 -15.95 -13.40 -9.56
C THR A 174 -17.48 -13.37 -9.74
N ALA A 175 -18.23 -14.24 -9.07
CA ALA A 175 -19.68 -14.34 -9.17
C ALA A 175 -20.44 -13.38 -8.21
N VAL A 176 -19.74 -12.68 -7.35
CA VAL A 176 -20.26 -11.67 -6.41
C VAL A 176 -19.95 -10.27 -6.94
#